data_af7c00fba54fb7e37d686324b9a8f91e
#
_entry.id   af7c00fba54fb7e37d686324b9a8f91e
#
_cell.length_a   1.000
_cell.length_b   1.000
_cell.length_c   1.000
_cell.angle_alpha   90.00
_cell.angle_beta   90.00
_cell.angle_gamma   90.00
#
_symmetry.space_group_name_H-M   'P 1'
#
loop_
_entity.id
_entity.type
_entity.pdbx_description
1 polymer ?
#
loop_
_entity_poly.entity_id
_entity_poly.type
_entity_poly.pdbx_seq_one_letter_code
_entity_poly.pdbx_strand_id
1 'polypeptide(L)'
;MRNLPKTILFNLNEKDNTVLNALTGTFHEAGVPGKVQFGTTWWFQDHKDGMERQLHTLADHGLLGRFIGMLTDSRSFLSYTRHEYFRRIFCNFLGGLVDNGEYPNDEEMLERMVKGVCFENAKAYFGI
;
A
#
# COMPACT_ATOMS: atom_id res chain seq x y z
N MET A 1 -19.27 6.86 -13.36
CA MET A 1 -17.81 6.64 -13.13
C MET A 1 -17.22 5.44 -13.89
N ARG A 2 -17.99 4.75 -14.73
CA ARG A 2 -17.50 3.57 -15.50
C ARG A 2 -16.30 3.84 -16.42
N ASN A 3 -16.04 5.08 -16.77
CA ASN A 3 -14.96 5.46 -17.70
C ASN A 3 -13.68 5.96 -17.02
N LEU A 4 -13.63 6.00 -15.68
CA LEU A 4 -12.39 6.37 -15.00
C LEU A 4 -11.38 5.23 -15.13
N PRO A 5 -10.15 5.48 -15.59
CA PRO A 5 -9.12 4.44 -15.67
C PRO A 5 -8.65 4.02 -14.26
N LYS A 6 -8.01 2.88 -14.18
CA LYS A 6 -7.22 2.51 -12.99
C LYS A 6 -6.16 3.59 -12.77
N THR A 7 -6.14 4.17 -11.59
CA THR A 7 -5.31 5.34 -11.28
C THR A 7 -4.60 5.15 -9.95
N ILE A 8 -3.31 5.44 -9.93
CA ILE A 8 -2.49 5.41 -8.71
C ILE A 8 -1.96 6.82 -8.49
N LEU A 9 -2.28 7.40 -7.33
CA LEU A 9 -1.86 8.74 -6.95
C LEU A 9 -0.57 8.67 -6.12
N PHE A 10 0.35 9.56 -6.40
CA PHE A 10 1.58 9.73 -5.64
C PHE A 10 1.70 11.18 -5.18
N ASN A 11 2.32 11.41 -4.03
CA ASN A 11 2.64 12.74 -3.52
C ASN A 11 4.12 12.87 -3.20
N LEU A 12 4.57 14.11 -3.09
CA LEU A 12 5.95 14.45 -2.74
C LEU A 12 6.11 14.75 -1.25
N ASN A 13 5.02 15.07 -0.56
CA ASN A 13 5.06 15.52 0.82
C ASN A 13 4.08 14.71 1.66
N GLU A 14 4.56 14.16 2.78
CA GLU A 14 3.76 13.34 3.69
C GLU A 14 2.53 14.05 4.27
N LYS A 15 2.56 15.38 4.39
CA LYS A 15 1.40 16.16 4.86
C LYS A 15 0.15 15.95 4.01
N ASP A 16 0.33 15.52 2.76
CA ASP A 16 -0.74 15.31 1.80
C ASP A 16 -1.25 13.85 1.80
N ASN A 17 -0.63 12.95 2.55
CA ASN A 17 -0.99 11.52 2.60
C ASN A 17 -2.46 11.32 2.94
N THR A 18 -2.93 11.91 4.03
CA THR A 18 -4.31 11.77 4.51
C THR A 18 -5.31 12.30 3.50
N VAL A 19 -5.06 13.49 2.95
CA VAL A 19 -5.96 14.13 1.97
C VAL A 19 -6.08 13.29 0.70
N LEU A 20 -4.95 12.84 0.16
CA LEU A 20 -4.94 12.01 -1.04
C LEU A 20 -5.59 10.65 -0.80
N ASN A 21 -5.33 10.02 0.33
CA ASN A 21 -5.92 8.73 0.64
C ASN A 21 -7.44 8.83 0.84
N ALA A 22 -7.91 9.86 1.54
CA ALA A 22 -9.33 10.15 1.67
C ALA A 22 -9.98 10.43 0.30
N LEU A 23 -9.30 11.18 -0.57
CA LEU A 23 -9.77 11.46 -1.92
C LEU A 23 -9.98 10.15 -2.72
N THR A 24 -9.04 9.20 -2.65
CA THR A 24 -9.18 7.92 -3.38
C THR A 24 -10.44 7.16 -2.98
N GLY A 25 -10.86 7.27 -1.72
CA GLY A 25 -12.08 6.65 -1.20
C GLY A 25 -13.35 7.07 -1.93
N THR A 26 -13.38 8.29 -2.48
CA THR A 26 -14.55 8.81 -3.23
C THR A 26 -14.73 8.13 -4.60
N PHE A 27 -13.74 7.40 -5.09
CA PHE A 27 -13.73 6.73 -6.38
C PHE A 27 -13.85 5.21 -6.29
N HIS A 28 -14.17 4.68 -5.12
CA HIS A 28 -14.41 3.25 -4.98
C HIS A 28 -15.65 2.83 -5.78
N GLU A 29 -15.51 1.75 -6.55
CA GLU A 29 -16.62 1.18 -7.30
C GLU A 29 -16.58 -0.35 -7.30
N ALA A 30 -17.74 -0.97 -7.54
CA ALA A 30 -17.83 -2.42 -7.64
C ALA A 30 -17.04 -2.96 -8.84
N GLY A 31 -16.39 -4.10 -8.67
CA GLY A 31 -15.73 -4.87 -9.73
C GLY A 31 -14.24 -4.66 -9.86
N VAL A 32 -13.67 -3.54 -9.42
CA VAL A 32 -12.21 -3.29 -9.44
C VAL A 32 -11.76 -2.80 -8.07
N PRO A 33 -11.31 -3.71 -7.19
CA PRO A 33 -10.81 -3.32 -5.87
C PRO A 33 -9.66 -2.33 -5.97
N GLY A 34 -9.75 -1.21 -5.25
CA GLY A 34 -8.72 -0.19 -5.27
C GLY A 34 -8.46 0.43 -6.65
N LYS A 35 -9.51 0.60 -7.47
CA LYS A 35 -9.39 1.16 -8.83
C LYS A 35 -8.65 2.49 -8.87
N VAL A 36 -8.97 3.37 -7.93
CA VAL A 36 -8.18 4.56 -7.63
C VAL A 36 -7.58 4.36 -6.26
N GLN A 37 -6.28 4.41 -6.15
CA GLN A 37 -5.60 4.16 -4.89
C GLN A 37 -4.38 5.05 -4.70
N PHE A 38 -4.00 5.21 -3.45
CA PHE A 38 -2.78 5.89 -3.07
C PHE A 38 -1.61 4.93 -3.25
N GLY A 39 -0.59 5.35 -4.00
CA GLY A 39 0.57 4.53 -4.34
C GLY A 39 1.61 4.48 -3.22
N THR A 40 2.71 3.81 -3.48
CA THR A 40 3.82 3.69 -2.53
C THR A 40 4.46 5.05 -2.24
N THR A 41 5.22 5.12 -1.15
CA THR A 41 6.05 6.28 -0.84
C THR A 41 7.00 6.59 -1.99
N TRP A 42 7.12 7.86 -2.31
CA TRP A 42 7.91 8.33 -3.45
C TRP A 42 8.75 9.53 -3.08
N TRP A 43 9.86 9.72 -3.78
CA TRP A 43 10.77 10.85 -3.64
C TRP A 43 11.28 10.99 -2.19
N PHE A 44 10.97 12.09 -1.51
CA PHE A 44 11.44 12.38 -0.15
C PHE A 44 10.88 11.44 0.92
N GLN A 45 9.83 10.70 0.63
CA GLN A 45 9.18 9.79 1.58
C GLN A 45 9.66 8.35 1.45
N ASP A 46 10.51 8.06 0.45
CA ASP A 46 10.96 6.71 0.14
C ASP A 46 12.07 6.24 1.10
N HIS A 47 11.70 6.12 2.36
CA HIS A 47 12.51 5.63 3.47
C HIS A 47 11.62 4.99 4.54
N LYS A 48 12.22 4.30 5.50
CA LYS A 48 11.50 3.53 6.53
C LYS A 48 10.35 4.31 7.16
N ASP A 49 10.66 5.47 7.75
CA ASP A 49 9.65 6.25 8.49
C ASP A 49 8.53 6.77 7.57
N GLY A 50 8.86 7.13 6.34
CA GLY A 50 7.87 7.54 5.35
C GLY A 50 6.94 6.39 4.97
N MET A 51 7.49 5.18 4.78
CA MET A 51 6.72 3.96 4.51
C MET A 51 5.80 3.62 5.69
N GLU A 52 6.30 3.67 6.93
CA GLU A 52 5.48 3.41 8.12
C GLU A 52 4.32 4.41 8.25
N ARG A 53 4.59 5.72 8.09
CA ARG A 53 3.52 6.74 8.09
C ARG A 53 2.49 6.53 6.99
N GLN A 54 2.94 6.14 5.80
CA GLN A 54 2.00 5.83 4.72
C GLN A 54 1.15 4.60 5.03
N LEU A 55 1.73 3.55 5.58
CA LEU A 55 1.01 2.33 5.96
C LEU A 55 -0.04 2.62 7.03
N HIS A 56 0.26 3.47 8.03
CA HIS A 56 -0.73 3.95 8.99
C HIS A 56 -1.86 4.70 8.28
N THR A 57 -1.53 5.63 7.39
CA THR A 57 -2.54 6.37 6.63
C THR A 57 -3.44 5.45 5.79
N LEU A 58 -2.86 4.41 5.18
CA LEU A 58 -3.61 3.41 4.43
C LEU A 58 -4.51 2.55 5.33
N ALA A 59 -4.05 2.22 6.54
CA ALA A 59 -4.85 1.50 7.52
C ALA A 59 -6.05 2.33 8.01
N ASP A 60 -5.83 3.63 8.24
CA ASP A 60 -6.84 4.53 8.80
C ASP A 60 -7.88 5.01 7.78
N HIS A 61 -7.46 5.30 6.57
CA HIS A 61 -8.29 6.00 5.57
C HIS A 61 -8.47 5.27 4.24
N GLY A 62 -7.76 4.17 4.03
CA GLY A 62 -7.72 3.47 2.75
C GLY A 62 -8.10 2.00 2.84
N LEU A 63 -7.72 1.28 1.81
CA LEU A 63 -7.90 -0.17 1.70
C LEU A 63 -6.52 -0.85 1.77
N LEU A 64 -5.91 -0.88 2.96
CA LEU A 64 -4.58 -1.47 3.15
C LEU A 64 -4.47 -2.87 2.51
N GLY A 65 -5.45 -3.73 2.69
CA GLY A 65 -5.47 -5.08 2.13
C GLY A 65 -5.55 -5.13 0.59
N ARG A 66 -5.75 -4.00 -0.08
CA ARG A 66 -5.78 -3.87 -1.56
C ARG A 66 -4.65 -3.02 -2.11
N PHE A 67 -3.79 -2.55 -1.23
CA PHE A 67 -2.60 -1.81 -1.61
C PHE A 67 -1.71 -2.64 -2.55
N ILE A 68 -1.23 -2.03 -3.63
CA ILE A 68 -0.39 -2.71 -4.63
C ILE A 68 1.08 -2.87 -4.20
N GLY A 69 1.42 -2.43 -3.00
CA GLY A 69 2.75 -2.57 -2.45
C GLY A 69 3.76 -1.58 -3.01
N MET A 70 5.02 -1.95 -2.88
CA MET A 70 6.14 -1.09 -3.22
C MET A 70 6.48 -1.14 -4.71
N LEU A 71 6.81 0.03 -5.25
CA LEU A 71 7.53 0.20 -6.52
C LEU A 71 8.94 0.70 -6.21
N THR A 72 9.97 0.17 -6.86
CA THR A 72 11.35 0.61 -6.60
C THR A 72 11.65 1.97 -7.23
N ASP A 73 10.94 2.34 -8.28
CA ASP A 73 11.20 3.53 -9.10
C ASP A 73 12.70 3.69 -9.46
N SER A 74 13.32 2.58 -9.82
CA SER A 74 14.76 2.52 -10.08
C SER A 74 15.07 1.85 -11.41
N ARG A 75 16.16 2.30 -12.02
CA ARG A 75 16.72 1.72 -13.25
C ARG A 75 17.80 0.66 -12.98
N SER A 76 18.10 0.40 -11.71
CA SER A 76 19.14 -0.57 -11.31
C SER A 76 18.52 -1.89 -10.88
N PHE A 77 19.05 -3.00 -11.39
CA PHE A 77 18.68 -4.35 -10.93
C PHE A 77 18.98 -4.58 -9.43
N LEU A 78 19.98 -3.89 -8.88
CA LEU A 78 20.31 -3.96 -7.44
C LEU A 78 19.16 -3.44 -6.58
N SER A 79 18.27 -2.63 -7.12
CA SER A 79 17.11 -2.10 -6.40
C SER A 79 16.02 -3.13 -6.13
N TYR A 80 16.08 -4.33 -6.69
CA TYR A 80 15.14 -5.40 -6.36
C TYR A 80 15.18 -5.80 -4.88
N THR A 81 16.32 -5.62 -4.20
CA THR A 81 16.44 -5.83 -2.75
C THR A 81 15.53 -4.90 -1.94
N ARG A 82 15.08 -3.79 -2.50
CA ARG A 82 14.14 -2.87 -1.86
C ARG A 82 12.75 -3.48 -1.64
N HIS A 83 12.36 -4.47 -2.43
CA HIS A 83 11.14 -5.24 -2.17
C HIS A 83 11.24 -6.05 -0.89
N GLU A 84 12.41 -6.63 -0.58
CA GLU A 84 12.62 -7.30 0.70
C GLU A 84 12.60 -6.30 1.86
N TYR A 85 13.25 -5.15 1.68
CA TYR A 85 13.22 -4.07 2.67
C TYR A 85 11.78 -3.64 3.00
N PHE A 86 10.96 -3.41 1.98
CA PHE A 86 9.54 -3.09 2.17
C PHE A 86 8.77 -4.20 2.89
N ARG A 87 8.97 -5.47 2.51
CA ARG A 87 8.29 -6.59 3.17
C ARG A 87 8.61 -6.67 4.66
N ARG A 88 9.85 -6.40 5.05
CA ARG A 88 10.23 -6.36 6.48
C ARG A 88 9.50 -5.24 7.22
N ILE A 89 9.44 -4.04 6.63
CA ILE A 89 8.71 -2.91 7.21
C ILE A 89 7.22 -3.25 7.32
N PHE A 90 6.63 -3.79 6.27
CA PHE A 90 5.21 -4.13 6.24
C PHE A 90 4.84 -5.22 7.27
N CYS A 91 5.63 -6.29 7.35
CA CYS A 91 5.40 -7.33 8.35
C CYS A 91 5.58 -6.80 9.78
N ASN A 92 6.58 -5.95 10.01
CA ASN A 92 6.79 -5.32 11.32
C ASN A 92 5.61 -4.39 11.68
N PHE A 93 5.11 -3.64 10.72
CA PHE A 93 3.93 -2.79 10.90
C PHE A 93 2.69 -3.62 11.30
N LEU A 94 2.41 -4.70 10.57
CA LEU A 94 1.27 -5.59 10.89
C LEU A 94 1.45 -6.26 12.25
N GLY A 95 2.65 -6.74 12.56
CA GLY A 95 2.96 -7.33 13.87
C GLY A 95 2.69 -6.32 15.01
N GLY A 96 3.09 -5.07 14.82
CA GLY A 96 2.81 -4.00 15.79
C GLY A 96 1.32 -3.77 16.02
N LEU A 97 0.50 -3.79 14.97
CA LEU A 97 -0.96 -3.67 15.11
C LEU A 97 -1.55 -4.84 15.90
N VAL A 98 -1.04 -6.06 15.68
CA VAL A 98 -1.47 -7.25 16.43
C VAL A 98 -1.05 -7.16 17.89
N ASP A 99 0.21 -6.82 18.15
CA ASP A 99 0.75 -6.72 19.51
C ASP A 99 0.04 -5.65 20.33
N ASN A 100 -0.38 -4.55 19.69
CA ASN A 100 -1.15 -3.49 20.32
C ASN A 100 -2.65 -3.80 20.45
N GLY A 101 -3.13 -4.92 19.92
CA GLY A 101 -4.54 -5.28 19.90
C GLY A 101 -5.40 -4.49 18.91
N GLU A 102 -4.77 -3.81 17.96
CA GLU A 102 -5.44 -3.00 16.93
C GLU A 102 -5.89 -3.85 15.73
N TYR A 103 -5.30 -5.03 15.58
CA TYR A 103 -5.66 -6.01 14.54
C TYR A 103 -5.75 -7.42 15.13
N PRO A 104 -6.68 -8.27 14.66
CA PRO A 104 -6.80 -9.64 15.16
C PRO A 104 -5.55 -10.47 14.93
N ASN A 105 -5.16 -11.28 15.89
CA ASN A 105 -4.12 -12.28 15.73
C ASN A 105 -4.67 -13.52 14.99
N ASP A 106 -4.98 -13.33 13.72
CA ASP A 106 -5.49 -14.36 12.81
C ASP A 106 -4.44 -14.61 11.72
N GLU A 107 -3.74 -15.74 11.83
CA GLU A 107 -2.63 -16.08 10.97
C GLU A 107 -3.04 -16.17 9.48
N GLU A 108 -4.22 -16.74 9.20
CA GLU A 108 -4.71 -16.86 7.82
C GLU A 108 -5.01 -15.50 7.19
N MET A 109 -5.62 -14.60 7.95
CA MET A 109 -5.89 -13.24 7.50
C MET A 109 -4.62 -12.44 7.29
N LEU A 110 -3.66 -12.55 8.21
CA LEU A 110 -2.35 -11.88 8.12
C LEU A 110 -1.57 -12.37 6.90
N GLU A 111 -1.49 -13.69 6.70
CA GLU A 111 -0.83 -14.29 5.55
C GLU A 111 -1.44 -13.80 4.23
N ARG A 112 -2.76 -13.79 4.13
CA ARG A 112 -3.49 -13.31 2.96
C ARG A 112 -3.19 -11.83 2.69
N MET A 113 -3.15 -11.00 3.73
CA MET A 113 -2.82 -9.58 3.58
C MET A 113 -1.38 -9.39 3.11
N VAL A 114 -0.42 -10.10 3.69
CA VAL A 114 1.00 -10.02 3.29
C VAL A 114 1.19 -10.47 1.84
N LYS A 115 0.63 -11.62 1.45
CA LYS A 115 0.68 -12.11 0.05
C LYS A 115 0.03 -11.12 -0.92
N GLY A 116 -1.13 -10.59 -0.53
CA GLY A 116 -1.86 -9.60 -1.31
C GLY A 116 -1.00 -8.37 -1.59
N VAL A 117 -0.56 -7.69 -0.55
CA VAL A 117 0.19 -6.44 -0.67
C VAL A 117 1.57 -6.64 -1.31
N CYS A 118 2.23 -7.76 -1.03
CA CYS A 118 3.57 -7.99 -1.54
C CYS A 118 3.63 -8.51 -2.98
N PHE A 119 2.51 -9.01 -3.53
CA PHE A 119 2.52 -9.59 -4.87
C PHE A 119 1.15 -9.63 -5.56
N GLU A 120 0.14 -10.29 -4.95
CA GLU A 120 -1.08 -10.67 -5.66
C GLU A 120 -1.94 -9.48 -6.07
N ASN A 121 -1.98 -8.41 -5.25
CA ASN A 121 -2.75 -7.22 -5.58
C ASN A 121 -2.20 -6.52 -6.82
N ALA A 122 -0.89 -6.36 -6.93
CA ALA A 122 -0.27 -5.76 -8.11
C ALA A 122 -0.52 -6.61 -9.36
N LYS A 123 -0.33 -7.94 -9.24
CA LYS A 123 -0.62 -8.88 -10.32
C LYS A 123 -2.07 -8.76 -10.82
N ALA A 124 -3.02 -8.80 -9.93
CA ALA A 124 -4.44 -8.66 -10.26
C ALA A 124 -4.79 -7.26 -10.81
N TYR A 125 -4.23 -6.21 -10.21
CA TYR A 125 -4.49 -4.83 -10.62
C TYR A 125 -4.00 -4.55 -12.03
N PHE A 126 -2.81 -5.01 -12.40
CA PHE A 126 -2.24 -4.80 -13.73
C PHE A 126 -2.65 -5.88 -14.75
N GLY A 127 -3.16 -7.03 -14.32
CA GLY A 127 -3.59 -8.12 -15.20
C GLY A 127 -2.42 -8.90 -15.81
N ILE A 128 -1.35 -9.11 -15.06
CA ILE A 128 -0.14 -9.82 -15.48
C ILE A 128 0.01 -11.18 -14.79
#